data_9698cb022415fc9eb92c3163d8339f44
#
_entry.id   9698cb022415fc9eb92c3163d8339f44
#
_cell.length_a   1.000
_cell.length_b   1.000
_cell.length_c   1.000
_cell.angle_alpha   90.00
_cell.angle_beta   90.00
_cell.angle_gamma   90.00
#
_symmetry.space_group_name_H-M   'P 1'
#
loop_
_entity.id
_entity.type
_entity.pdbx_description
1 polymer ?
#
loop_
_entity_poly.entity_id
_entity_poly.type
_entity_poly.pdbx_seq_one_letter_code
_entity_poly.pdbx_strand_id
1 'polypeptide(L)'
;MHLFSNLNTEGFDAEQVSIFLHSLAQKYSFLNYTSLGNSILGKEIPLITLGSGERSLLYVGAHHGMEWVTAVVLCAFLQELCEAMKQAHSLYGYSIPLLLSTHTLALVPMLNPDGVSSQIHGIEPENPLYSRVLTMNGGDHDFSHWQANARGVDLNHNYDAGFWDYKSLELKNGIIQGAPTRYSGEAPESEPEVARLCNWIRFQRKLRGVLTLHTQGEEIYYKSAEKAAKGSEAIAKKMAQWSGYRLSEAKGLASYGGLTDWCIQTLGIPSFTLECGKGNNPLPASQAISIYASLRKSLFLFPTLV
;
A
#
# COMPACT_ATOMS: atom_id res chain seq x y z
N MET A 1 -17.61 1.81 -10.49
CA MET A 1 -18.68 2.14 -9.51
C MET A 1 -19.28 0.93 -8.80
N HIS A 2 -19.27 -0.26 -9.42
CA HIS A 2 -19.84 -1.49 -8.79
C HIS A 2 -19.16 -1.95 -7.49
N LEU A 3 -17.85 -1.71 -7.29
CA LEU A 3 -17.18 -2.10 -6.05
C LEU A 3 -17.75 -1.35 -4.84
N PHE A 4 -17.94 -0.04 -4.96
CA PHE A 4 -18.45 0.78 -3.85
C PHE A 4 -19.90 0.46 -3.46
N SER A 5 -20.74 -0.03 -4.38
CA SER A 5 -22.14 -0.40 -4.08
C SER A 5 -22.27 -1.72 -3.29
N ASN A 6 -21.22 -2.54 -3.31
CA ASN A 6 -21.17 -3.84 -2.63
C ASN A 6 -20.13 -3.86 -1.51
N LEU A 7 -19.60 -2.69 -1.14
CA LEU A 7 -18.59 -2.61 -0.09
C LEU A 7 -19.21 -2.95 1.25
N ASN A 8 -18.68 -3.99 1.90
CA ASN A 8 -19.04 -4.30 3.28
C ASN A 8 -18.56 -3.14 4.17
N THR A 9 -19.45 -2.59 4.97
CA THR A 9 -19.12 -1.51 5.92
C THR A 9 -18.28 -1.99 7.09
N GLU A 10 -18.21 -3.30 7.32
CA GLU A 10 -17.50 -3.92 8.43
C GLU A 10 -16.04 -4.24 8.10
N GLY A 11 -15.65 -4.20 6.82
CA GLY A 11 -14.28 -4.41 6.41
C GLY A 11 -14.15 -4.93 4.97
N PHE A 12 -12.93 -4.91 4.47
CA PHE A 12 -12.55 -5.47 3.16
C PHE A 12 -11.26 -6.27 3.36
N ASP A 13 -11.41 -7.52 3.75
CA ASP A 13 -10.31 -8.39 4.16
C ASP A 13 -9.59 -9.08 2.98
N ALA A 14 -8.61 -9.92 3.30
CA ALA A 14 -7.79 -10.62 2.32
C ALA A 14 -8.59 -11.55 1.41
N GLU A 15 -9.62 -12.21 1.94
CA GLU A 15 -10.48 -13.10 1.15
C GLU A 15 -11.31 -12.30 0.14
N GLN A 16 -11.92 -11.21 0.58
CA GLN A 16 -12.70 -10.32 -0.27
C GLN A 16 -11.84 -9.68 -1.37
N VAL A 17 -10.63 -9.26 -1.05
CA VAL A 17 -9.65 -8.77 -2.04
C VAL A 17 -9.35 -9.86 -3.06
N SER A 18 -9.04 -11.07 -2.61
CA SER A 18 -8.72 -12.21 -3.49
C SER A 18 -9.90 -12.55 -4.42
N ILE A 19 -11.10 -12.70 -3.89
CA ILE A 19 -12.32 -12.95 -4.67
C ILE A 19 -12.52 -11.86 -5.74
N PHE A 20 -12.40 -10.60 -5.35
CA PHE A 20 -12.56 -9.47 -6.25
C PHE A 20 -11.53 -9.50 -7.40
N LEU A 21 -10.25 -9.68 -7.08
CA LEU A 21 -9.17 -9.69 -8.07
C LEU A 21 -9.27 -10.89 -9.02
N HIS A 22 -9.63 -12.07 -8.51
CA HIS A 22 -9.88 -13.25 -9.35
C HIS A 22 -11.05 -13.01 -10.31
N SER A 23 -12.14 -12.40 -9.84
CA SER A 23 -13.28 -12.07 -10.69
C SER A 23 -12.92 -11.11 -11.82
N LEU A 24 -12.06 -10.12 -11.53
CA LEU A 24 -11.56 -9.22 -12.56
C LEU A 24 -10.65 -9.95 -13.56
N ALA A 25 -9.74 -10.80 -13.11
CA ALA A 25 -8.84 -11.56 -13.97
C ALA A 25 -9.59 -12.53 -14.87
N GLN A 26 -10.67 -13.14 -14.39
CA GLN A 26 -11.58 -13.94 -15.21
C GLN A 26 -12.33 -13.11 -16.27
N LYS A 27 -12.73 -11.88 -15.91
CA LYS A 27 -13.48 -10.98 -16.79
C LYS A 27 -12.62 -10.30 -17.87
N TYR A 28 -11.34 -10.05 -17.56
CA TYR A 28 -10.43 -9.28 -18.40
C TYR A 28 -9.14 -10.06 -18.67
N SER A 29 -9.04 -10.68 -19.84
CA SER A 29 -7.91 -11.53 -20.24
C SER A 29 -6.56 -10.79 -20.38
N PHE A 30 -6.56 -9.46 -20.38
CA PHE A 30 -5.36 -8.64 -20.39
C PHE A 30 -4.82 -8.35 -18.97
N LEU A 31 -5.52 -8.78 -17.92
CA LEU A 31 -4.98 -8.79 -16.56
C LEU A 31 -4.16 -10.06 -16.33
N ASN A 32 -2.97 -9.88 -15.79
CA ASN A 32 -2.17 -10.99 -15.29
C ASN A 32 -2.25 -10.99 -13.76
N TYR A 33 -2.86 -12.03 -13.20
CA TYR A 33 -2.91 -12.31 -11.77
C TYR A 33 -1.76 -13.22 -11.40
N THR A 34 -0.95 -12.81 -10.44
CA THR A 34 0.13 -13.58 -9.85
C THR A 34 0.15 -13.34 -8.33
N SER A 35 1.08 -13.98 -7.65
CA SER A 35 1.30 -13.79 -6.22
C SER A 35 2.74 -13.38 -5.94
N LEU A 36 2.96 -12.48 -4.98
CA LEU A 36 4.28 -12.25 -4.40
C LEU A 36 4.70 -13.41 -3.49
N GLY A 37 3.76 -14.27 -3.10
CA GLY A 37 3.87 -15.35 -2.14
C GLY A 37 2.93 -15.17 -0.97
N ASN A 38 3.22 -15.79 0.17
CA ASN A 38 2.31 -15.82 1.31
C ASN A 38 2.85 -14.99 2.49
N SER A 39 1.92 -14.42 3.26
CA SER A 39 2.17 -13.82 4.57
C SER A 39 2.62 -14.85 5.62
N ILE A 40 2.85 -14.40 6.84
CA ILE A 40 3.24 -15.26 7.97
C ILE A 40 2.22 -16.37 8.24
N LEU A 41 0.92 -16.04 8.19
CA LEU A 41 -0.16 -17.01 8.43
C LEU A 41 -0.61 -17.73 7.15
N GLY A 42 0.17 -17.63 6.07
CA GLY A 42 -0.08 -18.36 4.83
C GLY A 42 -1.09 -17.72 3.89
N LYS A 43 -1.56 -16.50 4.15
CA LYS A 43 -2.45 -15.78 3.24
C LYS A 43 -1.69 -15.27 2.03
N GLU A 44 -2.28 -15.43 0.85
CA GLU A 44 -1.70 -14.94 -0.39
C GLU A 44 -1.57 -13.41 -0.41
N ILE A 45 -0.48 -12.92 -1.01
CA ILE A 45 -0.25 -11.49 -1.31
C ILE A 45 -0.41 -11.31 -2.82
N PRO A 46 -1.59 -10.90 -3.30
CA PRO A 46 -1.86 -10.80 -4.72
C PRO A 46 -1.05 -9.69 -5.39
N LEU A 47 -0.56 -9.98 -6.59
CA LEU A 47 0.07 -9.03 -7.50
C LEU A 47 -0.67 -9.07 -8.84
N ILE A 48 -1.24 -7.95 -9.23
CA ILE A 48 -1.88 -7.77 -10.53
C ILE A 48 -0.98 -6.95 -11.43
N THR A 49 -0.81 -7.39 -12.67
CA THR A 49 -0.12 -6.58 -13.68
C THR A 49 -0.99 -6.42 -14.92
N LEU A 50 -0.93 -5.25 -15.54
CA LEU A 50 -1.59 -4.95 -16.80
C LEU A 50 -0.77 -3.94 -17.61
N GLY A 51 -0.93 -4.02 -18.94
CA GLY A 51 -0.12 -3.28 -19.89
C GLY A 51 1.08 -4.09 -20.38
N SER A 52 1.71 -3.61 -21.46
CA SER A 52 2.81 -4.31 -22.13
C SER A 52 4.03 -3.39 -22.38
N GLY A 53 3.98 -2.18 -21.84
CA GLY A 53 5.01 -1.18 -22.06
C GLY A 53 6.28 -1.42 -21.25
N GLU A 54 7.35 -0.75 -21.67
CA GLU A 54 8.65 -0.89 -21.03
C GLU A 54 8.82 -0.10 -19.73
N ARG A 55 7.97 0.90 -19.46
CA ARG A 55 7.99 1.66 -18.23
C ARG A 55 7.03 1.03 -17.24
N SER A 56 7.52 0.56 -16.10
CA SER A 56 6.64 -0.03 -15.09
C SER A 56 6.45 0.90 -13.88
N LEU A 57 5.25 0.85 -13.31
CA LEU A 57 4.83 1.58 -12.12
C LEU A 57 4.26 0.59 -11.12
N LEU A 58 4.51 0.85 -9.83
CA LEU A 58 3.99 0.04 -8.74
C LEU A 58 3.07 0.86 -7.85
N TYR A 59 1.93 0.26 -7.50
CA TYR A 59 0.95 0.80 -6.56
C TYR A 59 0.77 -0.20 -5.42
N VAL A 60 0.94 0.25 -4.18
CA VAL A 60 0.84 -0.62 -3.00
C VAL A 60 -0.15 -0.03 -2.00
N GLY A 61 -1.02 -0.85 -1.43
CA GLY A 61 -1.95 -0.48 -0.38
C GLY A 61 -1.86 -1.42 0.82
N ALA A 62 -2.52 -1.05 1.88
CA ALA A 62 -2.68 -1.82 3.12
C ALA A 62 -1.36 -2.44 3.62
N HIS A 63 -0.32 -1.61 3.81
CA HIS A 63 0.85 -1.97 4.63
C HIS A 63 0.43 -2.19 6.08
N HIS A 64 -0.55 -1.40 6.53
CA HIS A 64 -1.05 -1.43 7.90
C HIS A 64 -2.44 -2.06 7.97
N GLY A 65 -2.67 -2.88 9.00
CA GLY A 65 -3.92 -3.63 9.17
C GLY A 65 -5.15 -2.72 9.20
N MET A 66 -5.10 -1.63 9.98
CA MET A 66 -6.21 -0.69 10.14
C MET A 66 -6.45 0.22 8.91
N GLU A 67 -5.61 0.13 7.87
CA GLU A 67 -5.68 0.99 6.68
C GLU A 67 -6.21 0.26 5.44
N TRP A 68 -7.00 -0.79 5.63
CA TRP A 68 -7.55 -1.61 4.54
C TRP A 68 -8.39 -0.83 3.52
N VAL A 69 -8.90 0.35 3.88
CA VAL A 69 -9.59 1.25 2.95
C VAL A 69 -8.75 1.60 1.73
N THR A 70 -7.42 1.59 1.86
CA THR A 70 -6.48 1.81 0.75
C THR A 70 -6.50 0.68 -0.27
N ALA A 71 -6.74 -0.57 0.17
CA ALA A 71 -6.95 -1.70 -0.73
C ALA A 71 -8.23 -1.52 -1.56
N VAL A 72 -9.30 -1.03 -0.94
CA VAL A 72 -10.56 -0.69 -1.63
C VAL A 72 -10.32 0.35 -2.73
N VAL A 73 -9.56 1.41 -2.41
CA VAL A 73 -9.23 2.48 -3.36
C VAL A 73 -8.45 1.93 -4.56
N LEU A 74 -7.46 1.06 -4.33
CA LEU A 74 -6.68 0.44 -5.42
C LEU A 74 -7.52 -0.56 -6.23
N CYS A 75 -8.40 -1.32 -5.59
CA CYS A 75 -9.32 -2.21 -6.29
C CYS A 75 -10.32 -1.43 -7.18
N ALA A 76 -10.83 -0.30 -6.69
CA ALA A 76 -11.69 0.58 -7.50
C ALA A 76 -10.95 1.20 -8.68
N PHE A 77 -9.71 1.65 -8.47
CA PHE A 77 -8.84 2.13 -9.54
C PHE A 77 -8.61 1.04 -10.60
N LEU A 78 -8.27 -0.18 -10.18
CA LEU A 78 -8.05 -1.31 -11.09
C LEU A 78 -9.30 -1.63 -11.90
N GLN A 79 -10.48 -1.67 -11.25
CA GLN A 79 -11.74 -1.94 -11.94
C GLN A 79 -12.02 -0.90 -13.03
N GLU A 80 -11.91 0.38 -12.70
CA GLU A 80 -12.15 1.45 -13.67
C GLU A 80 -11.13 1.45 -14.81
N LEU A 81 -9.87 1.17 -14.51
CA LEU A 81 -8.81 1.03 -15.49
C LEU A 81 -9.10 -0.12 -16.49
N CYS A 82 -9.58 -1.25 -15.98
CA CYS A 82 -9.99 -2.39 -16.82
C CYS A 82 -11.19 -2.05 -17.71
N GLU A 83 -12.18 -1.35 -17.17
CA GLU A 83 -13.34 -0.91 -17.94
C GLU A 83 -12.94 0.08 -19.04
N ALA A 84 -12.09 1.06 -18.71
CA ALA A 84 -11.59 2.02 -19.68
C ALA A 84 -10.72 1.38 -20.77
N MET A 85 -9.89 0.39 -20.41
CA MET A 85 -9.11 -0.39 -21.36
C MET A 85 -10.01 -1.18 -22.32
N LYS A 86 -10.99 -1.92 -21.79
CA LYS A 86 -11.93 -2.73 -22.58
C LYS A 86 -12.74 -1.90 -23.58
N GLN A 87 -13.14 -0.69 -23.16
CA GLN A 87 -13.98 0.22 -23.94
C GLN A 87 -13.15 1.18 -24.81
N ALA A 88 -11.82 1.07 -24.79
CA ALA A 88 -10.90 1.97 -25.48
C ALA A 88 -11.12 3.46 -25.13
N HIS A 89 -11.51 3.73 -23.89
CA HIS A 89 -11.80 5.09 -23.41
C HIS A 89 -10.53 5.92 -23.17
N SER A 90 -10.70 7.21 -23.28
CA SER A 90 -9.72 8.19 -22.80
C SER A 90 -10.17 8.75 -21.46
N LEU A 91 -9.24 8.86 -20.52
CA LEU A 91 -9.43 9.50 -19.21
C LEU A 91 -8.48 10.67 -19.07
N TYR A 92 -9.00 11.82 -18.68
CA TYR A 92 -8.22 13.06 -18.53
C TYR A 92 -7.44 13.47 -19.79
N GLY A 93 -7.96 13.13 -20.98
CA GLY A 93 -7.31 13.43 -22.27
C GLY A 93 -6.27 12.38 -22.73
N TYR A 94 -6.05 11.29 -21.98
CA TYR A 94 -5.12 10.23 -22.33
C TYR A 94 -5.89 8.95 -22.72
N SER A 95 -5.57 8.37 -23.87
CA SER A 95 -6.07 7.06 -24.29
C SER A 95 -5.51 5.98 -23.37
N ILE A 96 -6.38 5.24 -22.66
CA ILE A 96 -5.94 4.18 -21.75
C ILE A 96 -5.26 3.02 -22.51
N PRO A 97 -5.75 2.53 -23.67
CA PRO A 97 -5.00 1.56 -24.45
C PRO A 97 -3.60 2.03 -24.84
N LEU A 98 -3.43 3.28 -25.26
CA LEU A 98 -2.12 3.84 -25.60
C LEU A 98 -1.23 3.97 -24.36
N LEU A 99 -1.77 4.39 -23.22
CA LEU A 99 -1.03 4.45 -21.96
C LEU A 99 -0.49 3.06 -21.59
N LEU A 100 -1.33 2.03 -21.64
CA LEU A 100 -0.98 0.66 -21.29
C LEU A 100 -0.11 -0.06 -22.33
N SER A 101 -0.05 0.44 -23.57
CA SER A 101 0.91 -0.07 -24.58
C SER A 101 2.34 0.44 -24.31
N THR A 102 2.49 1.57 -23.62
CA THR A 102 3.78 2.19 -23.29
C THR A 102 4.21 1.96 -21.83
N HIS A 103 3.26 1.60 -20.97
CA HIS A 103 3.49 1.37 -19.53
C HIS A 103 2.94 0.01 -19.09
N THR A 104 3.56 -0.57 -18.09
CA THR A 104 3.05 -1.71 -17.33
C THR A 104 2.75 -1.24 -15.91
N LEU A 105 1.53 -1.45 -15.44
CA LEU A 105 1.13 -1.13 -14.08
C LEU A 105 1.09 -2.41 -13.25
N ALA A 106 1.74 -2.38 -12.10
CA ALA A 106 1.72 -3.44 -11.10
C ALA A 106 1.00 -2.93 -9.85
N LEU A 107 0.07 -3.71 -9.32
CA LEU A 107 -0.70 -3.37 -8.13
C LEU A 107 -0.61 -4.49 -7.09
N VAL A 108 -0.30 -4.11 -5.87
CA VAL A 108 -0.40 -4.94 -4.66
C VAL A 108 -1.42 -4.25 -3.75
N PRO A 109 -2.72 -4.52 -3.92
CA PRO A 109 -3.76 -3.81 -3.18
C PRO A 109 -3.68 -4.02 -1.66
N MET A 110 -3.21 -5.18 -1.22
CA MET A 110 -3.08 -5.53 0.19
C MET A 110 -1.75 -6.24 0.44
N LEU A 111 -0.79 -5.53 1.04
CA LEU A 111 0.51 -6.10 1.38
C LEU A 111 0.48 -6.87 2.70
N ASN A 112 -0.37 -6.46 3.65
CA ASN A 112 -0.47 -7.02 5.01
C ASN A 112 -1.81 -7.75 5.24
N PRO A 113 -2.04 -8.90 4.59
CA PRO A 113 -3.33 -9.60 4.71
C PRO A 113 -3.60 -10.14 6.12
N ASP A 114 -2.55 -10.48 6.89
CA ASP A 114 -2.69 -10.95 8.26
C ASP A 114 -3.09 -9.82 9.20
N GLY A 115 -2.42 -8.66 9.09
CA GLY A 115 -2.73 -7.49 9.90
C GLY A 115 -4.14 -6.97 9.64
N VAL A 116 -4.57 -6.93 8.39
CA VAL A 116 -5.95 -6.56 8.03
C VAL A 116 -6.96 -7.52 8.63
N SER A 117 -6.73 -8.84 8.51
CA SER A 117 -7.63 -9.83 9.11
C SER A 117 -7.70 -9.71 10.63
N SER A 118 -6.56 -9.51 11.29
CA SER A 118 -6.53 -9.31 12.75
C SER A 118 -7.28 -8.04 13.15
N GLN A 119 -7.14 -6.96 12.39
CA GLN A 119 -7.83 -5.70 12.67
C GLN A 119 -9.36 -5.83 12.53
N ILE A 120 -9.84 -6.55 11.51
CA ILE A 120 -11.29 -6.68 11.23
C ILE A 120 -11.94 -7.74 12.14
N HIS A 121 -11.28 -8.90 12.32
CA HIS A 121 -11.87 -10.07 12.94
C HIS A 121 -11.29 -10.40 14.32
N GLY A 122 -10.23 -9.69 14.74
CA GLY A 122 -9.44 -10.10 15.89
C GLY A 122 -8.54 -11.30 15.57
N ILE A 123 -8.24 -12.09 16.59
CA ILE A 123 -7.44 -13.31 16.45
C ILE A 123 -8.15 -14.46 17.15
N GLU A 124 -8.33 -15.57 16.44
CA GLU A 124 -9.01 -16.76 16.98
C GLU A 124 -8.08 -17.57 17.89
N PRO A 125 -8.61 -18.22 18.95
CA PRO A 125 -7.82 -19.02 19.89
C PRO A 125 -7.02 -20.16 19.25
N GLU A 126 -7.50 -20.70 18.12
CA GLU A 126 -6.88 -21.76 17.35
C GLU A 126 -5.66 -21.27 16.53
N ASN A 127 -5.50 -19.98 16.41
CA ASN A 127 -4.34 -19.40 15.70
C ASN A 127 -3.05 -19.70 16.49
N PRO A 128 -2.01 -20.26 15.85
CA PRO A 128 -0.75 -20.61 16.54
C PRO A 128 -0.05 -19.40 17.18
N LEU A 129 -0.37 -18.18 16.76
CA LEU A 129 0.17 -16.94 17.33
C LEU A 129 -0.78 -16.26 18.31
N TYR A 130 -1.94 -16.85 18.64
CA TYR A 130 -2.98 -16.24 19.49
C TYR A 130 -2.43 -15.60 20.76
N SER A 131 -1.80 -16.40 21.63
CA SER A 131 -1.28 -15.91 22.91
C SER A 131 -0.25 -14.78 22.74
N ARG A 132 0.60 -14.89 21.71
CA ARG A 132 1.62 -13.89 21.42
C ARG A 132 1.00 -12.58 20.94
N VAL A 133 0.07 -12.64 19.98
CA VAL A 133 -0.60 -11.46 19.41
C VAL A 133 -1.47 -10.78 20.48
N LEU A 134 -2.22 -11.55 21.26
CA LEU A 134 -2.99 -11.00 22.36
C LEU A 134 -2.11 -10.30 23.41
N THR A 135 -0.96 -10.89 23.75
CA THR A 135 0.02 -10.26 24.66
C THR A 135 0.54 -8.95 24.08
N MET A 136 0.89 -8.92 22.80
CA MET A 136 1.33 -7.68 22.11
C MET A 136 0.24 -6.61 22.10
N ASN A 137 -1.04 -7.00 22.07
CA ASN A 137 -2.19 -6.11 22.17
C ASN A 137 -2.58 -5.77 23.63
N GLY A 138 -1.68 -6.01 24.58
CA GLY A 138 -1.92 -5.71 26.01
C GLY A 138 -2.97 -6.61 26.68
N GLY A 139 -3.31 -7.74 26.08
CA GLY A 139 -4.38 -8.63 26.54
C GLY A 139 -5.78 -8.18 26.12
N ASP A 140 -5.89 -7.10 25.36
CA ASP A 140 -7.16 -6.59 24.85
C ASP A 140 -7.59 -7.35 23.60
N HIS A 141 -8.87 -7.67 23.50
CA HIS A 141 -9.51 -8.30 22.33
C HIS A 141 -10.00 -7.27 21.29
N ASP A 142 -9.88 -5.98 21.56
CA ASP A 142 -10.13 -4.93 20.58
C ASP A 142 -8.88 -4.71 19.71
N PHE A 143 -8.93 -5.18 18.48
CA PHE A 143 -7.90 -5.03 17.47
C PHE A 143 -8.15 -3.84 16.52
N SER A 144 -9.11 -2.96 16.80
CA SER A 144 -9.49 -1.85 15.91
C SER A 144 -8.29 -0.98 15.50
N HIS A 145 -7.27 -0.85 16.36
CA HIS A 145 -6.05 -0.08 16.11
C HIS A 145 -4.83 -0.92 15.72
N TRP A 146 -5.03 -2.20 15.34
CA TRP A 146 -3.94 -3.07 14.94
C TRP A 146 -3.37 -2.66 13.58
N GLN A 147 -2.12 -2.22 13.58
CA GLN A 147 -1.38 -1.74 12.41
C GLN A 147 -0.43 -2.81 11.86
N ALA A 148 0.20 -3.56 12.77
CA ALA A 148 1.27 -4.50 12.48
C ALA A 148 0.84 -5.74 11.68
N ASN A 149 1.81 -6.54 11.25
CA ASN A 149 1.56 -7.90 10.75
C ASN A 149 1.31 -8.91 11.89
N ALA A 150 1.24 -10.21 11.58
CA ALA A 150 0.99 -11.25 12.58
C ALA A 150 2.12 -11.43 13.61
N ARG A 151 3.31 -10.88 13.40
CA ARG A 151 4.41 -10.88 14.36
C ARG A 151 4.51 -9.60 15.18
N GLY A 152 3.58 -8.67 15.01
CA GLY A 152 3.63 -7.37 15.66
C GLY A 152 4.67 -6.44 15.05
N VAL A 153 5.00 -6.61 13.78
CA VAL A 153 5.95 -5.76 13.04
C VAL A 153 5.19 -4.77 12.16
N ASP A 154 5.53 -3.52 12.28
CA ASP A 154 5.09 -2.45 11.39
C ASP A 154 5.84 -2.56 10.06
N LEU A 155 5.16 -3.02 9.03
CA LEU A 155 5.78 -3.31 7.74
C LEU A 155 6.39 -2.08 7.08
N ASN A 156 5.83 -0.89 7.33
CA ASN A 156 6.37 0.36 6.76
C ASN A 156 7.56 0.93 7.55
N HIS A 157 8.10 0.16 8.48
CA HIS A 157 9.37 0.40 9.15
C HIS A 157 10.36 -0.76 9.00
N ASN A 158 10.01 -1.78 8.19
CA ASN A 158 10.83 -2.98 8.03
C ASN A 158 11.71 -2.96 6.76
N TYR A 159 11.71 -1.88 5.97
CA TYR A 159 12.58 -1.75 4.80
C TYR A 159 13.99 -1.30 5.18
N ASP A 160 15.01 -1.70 4.39
CA ASP A 160 16.42 -1.30 4.59
C ASP A 160 16.68 0.13 4.10
N ALA A 161 16.10 1.10 4.82
CA ALA A 161 16.21 2.53 4.53
C ALA A 161 16.21 3.35 5.82
N GLY A 162 17.37 3.51 6.45
CA GLY A 162 17.47 4.13 7.78
C GLY A 162 16.89 3.24 8.89
N PHE A 163 16.83 1.94 8.69
CA PHE A 163 16.28 0.98 9.64
C PHE A 163 16.91 1.10 11.03
N TRP A 164 18.23 1.19 11.12
CA TRP A 164 18.94 1.28 12.40
C TRP A 164 18.79 2.65 13.09
N ASP A 165 18.55 3.71 12.32
CA ASP A 165 18.19 5.03 12.88
C ASP A 165 16.79 4.95 13.49
N TYR A 166 15.85 4.32 12.77
CA TYR A 166 14.52 4.06 13.31
C TYR A 166 14.54 3.16 14.54
N LYS A 167 15.34 2.08 14.52
CA LYS A 167 15.52 1.17 15.66
C LYS A 167 15.97 1.92 16.93
N SER A 168 16.83 2.90 16.76
CA SER A 168 17.25 3.76 17.87
C SER A 168 16.12 4.67 18.38
N LEU A 169 15.22 5.13 17.50
CA LEU A 169 14.04 5.91 17.89
C LEU A 169 13.00 5.04 18.61
N GLU A 170 12.70 3.85 18.08
CA GLU A 170 11.73 2.94 18.71
C GLU A 170 12.16 2.54 20.12
N LEU A 171 13.45 2.22 20.32
CA LEU A 171 14.00 1.90 21.65
C LEU A 171 13.87 3.06 22.62
N LYS A 172 14.16 4.30 22.19
CA LYS A 172 13.98 5.51 23.00
C LYS A 172 12.51 5.74 23.42
N ASN A 173 11.57 5.22 22.63
CA ASN A 173 10.13 5.30 22.92
C ASN A 173 9.58 4.04 23.63
N GLY A 174 10.47 3.16 24.12
CA GLY A 174 10.09 1.97 24.89
C GLY A 174 9.53 0.81 24.04
N ILE A 175 9.68 0.85 22.72
CA ILE A 175 9.24 -0.22 21.83
C ILE A 175 10.42 -1.17 21.66
N ILE A 176 10.35 -2.33 22.34
CA ILE A 176 11.47 -3.27 22.42
C ILE A 176 11.17 -4.64 21.82
N GLN A 177 9.93 -4.88 21.43
CA GLN A 177 9.44 -6.15 20.90
C GLN A 177 8.21 -5.93 20.04
N GLY A 178 7.69 -6.98 19.42
CA GLY A 178 6.45 -6.94 18.64
C GLY A 178 5.33 -6.21 19.38
N ALA A 179 4.67 -5.31 18.67
CA ALA A 179 3.64 -4.41 19.20
C ALA A 179 2.53 -4.20 18.17
N PRO A 180 1.36 -3.65 18.55
CA PRO A 180 0.31 -3.32 17.61
C PRO A 180 0.74 -2.34 16.52
N THR A 181 1.75 -1.53 16.81
CA THR A 181 2.27 -0.47 15.92
C THR A 181 3.74 -0.17 16.22
N ARG A 182 4.45 0.38 15.23
CA ARG A 182 5.79 1.00 15.37
C ARG A 182 6.97 0.08 15.70
N TYR A 183 6.80 -1.20 15.79
CA TYR A 183 7.94 -2.12 15.92
C TYR A 183 8.46 -2.49 14.54
N SER A 184 9.73 -2.20 14.25
CA SER A 184 10.33 -2.39 12.93
C SER A 184 10.77 -3.83 12.62
N GLY A 185 10.67 -4.75 13.58
CA GLY A 185 11.22 -6.10 13.46
C GLY A 185 12.65 -6.20 13.97
N GLU A 186 13.27 -7.37 13.83
CA GLU A 186 14.63 -7.64 14.34
C GLU A 186 15.73 -7.18 13.38
N ALA A 187 15.42 -7.18 12.08
CA ALA A 187 16.33 -6.78 11.01
C ALA A 187 15.53 -6.21 9.82
N PRO A 188 16.16 -5.41 8.94
CA PRO A 188 15.49 -4.97 7.73
C PRO A 188 15.09 -6.17 6.87
N GLU A 189 13.92 -6.08 6.25
CA GLU A 189 13.35 -7.15 5.42
C GLU A 189 13.16 -8.50 6.16
N SER A 190 13.05 -8.47 7.50
CA SER A 190 12.79 -9.69 8.29
C SER A 190 11.41 -10.28 8.03
N GLU A 191 10.47 -9.47 7.60
CA GLU A 191 9.09 -9.89 7.37
C GLU A 191 8.89 -10.38 5.93
N PRO A 192 8.23 -11.55 5.74
CA PRO A 192 8.08 -12.14 4.42
C PRO A 192 7.33 -11.22 3.45
N GLU A 193 6.38 -10.45 3.91
CA GLU A 193 5.61 -9.49 3.11
C GLU A 193 6.55 -8.44 2.49
N VAL A 194 7.43 -7.86 3.29
CA VAL A 194 8.41 -6.85 2.86
C VAL A 194 9.49 -7.49 1.99
N ALA A 195 10.08 -8.60 2.44
CA ALA A 195 11.14 -9.30 1.71
C ALA A 195 10.70 -9.72 0.29
N ARG A 196 9.47 -10.22 0.16
CA ARG A 196 8.90 -10.64 -1.14
C ARG A 196 8.67 -9.44 -2.06
N LEU A 197 8.12 -8.34 -1.53
CA LEU A 197 7.93 -7.12 -2.31
C LEU A 197 9.27 -6.53 -2.76
N CYS A 198 10.25 -6.41 -1.84
CA CYS A 198 11.60 -5.93 -2.17
C CYS A 198 12.27 -6.82 -3.22
N ASN A 199 12.17 -8.15 -3.07
CA ASN A 199 12.71 -9.08 -4.05
C ASN A 199 12.06 -8.91 -5.42
N TRP A 200 10.73 -8.80 -5.49
CA TRP A 200 10.05 -8.54 -6.74
C TRP A 200 10.53 -7.23 -7.37
N ILE A 201 10.60 -6.14 -6.59
CA ILE A 201 11.04 -4.82 -7.08
C ILE A 201 12.48 -4.88 -7.63
N ARG A 202 13.41 -5.57 -6.96
CA ARG A 202 14.82 -5.71 -7.41
C ARG A 202 14.93 -6.31 -8.81
N PHE A 203 13.99 -7.17 -9.21
CA PHE A 203 13.95 -7.74 -10.57
C PHE A 203 13.26 -6.82 -11.59
N GLN A 204 12.61 -5.72 -11.18
CA GLN A 204 11.90 -4.80 -12.06
C GLN A 204 12.83 -3.71 -12.61
N ARG A 205 13.73 -4.08 -13.55
CA ARG A 205 14.71 -3.13 -14.14
C ARG A 205 14.08 -1.91 -14.82
N LYS A 206 12.79 -2.00 -15.18
CA LYS A 206 12.04 -0.96 -15.88
C LYS A 206 11.12 -0.17 -14.95
N LEU A 207 11.19 -0.38 -13.63
CA LEU A 207 10.41 0.37 -12.65
C LEU A 207 10.83 1.84 -12.65
N ARG A 208 9.86 2.74 -12.78
CA ARG A 208 10.06 4.19 -12.90
C ARG A 208 9.45 4.98 -11.75
N GLY A 209 8.51 4.41 -11.03
CA GLY A 209 7.88 5.10 -9.91
C GLY A 209 7.03 4.17 -9.06
N VAL A 210 6.84 4.56 -7.80
CA VAL A 210 6.05 3.84 -6.80
C VAL A 210 5.08 4.81 -6.13
N LEU A 211 3.81 4.38 -6.00
CA LEU A 211 2.82 5.02 -5.14
C LEU A 211 2.44 4.03 -4.04
N THR A 212 2.58 4.43 -2.79
CA THR A 212 2.03 3.68 -1.65
C THR A 212 0.93 4.50 -0.99
N LEU A 213 -0.19 3.83 -0.68
CA LEU A 213 -1.36 4.44 -0.08
C LEU A 213 -1.41 4.05 1.40
N HIS A 214 -1.51 5.05 2.23
CA HIS A 214 -1.70 4.99 3.68
C HIS A 214 -2.88 5.83 4.12
N THR A 215 -3.19 5.85 5.38
CA THR A 215 -4.13 6.75 6.03
C THR A 215 -3.51 7.27 7.31
N GLN A 216 -3.68 8.51 7.69
CA GLN A 216 -4.60 9.53 7.21
C GLN A 216 -3.90 10.91 7.20
N GLY A 217 -4.53 11.94 6.60
CA GLY A 217 -4.04 13.33 6.74
C GLY A 217 -4.18 14.17 5.47
N GLU A 218 -4.51 13.56 4.32
CA GLU A 218 -4.49 14.20 2.99
C GLU A 218 -3.13 14.84 2.70
N GLU A 219 -2.07 14.05 2.87
CA GLU A 219 -0.68 14.45 2.69
C GLU A 219 0.02 13.62 1.61
N ILE A 220 1.08 14.20 1.03
CA ILE A 220 1.96 13.53 0.08
C ILE A 220 3.39 13.66 0.60
N TYR A 221 4.02 12.52 0.88
CA TYR A 221 5.45 12.44 1.18
C TYR A 221 6.19 11.99 -0.08
N TYR A 222 7.31 12.65 -0.40
CA TYR A 222 8.11 12.39 -1.60
C TYR A 222 9.62 12.47 -1.36
N LYS A 223 9.99 12.56 -0.09
CA LYS A 223 11.39 12.59 0.36
C LYS A 223 11.65 11.45 1.32
N SER A 224 12.91 11.07 1.39
CA SER A 224 13.50 10.24 2.44
C SER A 224 14.55 11.08 3.15
N ALA A 225 14.28 11.52 4.36
CA ALA A 225 15.01 12.60 5.03
C ALA A 225 15.13 13.82 4.10
N GLU A 226 16.35 14.30 3.85
CA GLU A 226 16.60 15.45 2.96
C GLU A 226 16.70 15.07 1.46
N LYS A 227 16.58 13.79 1.11
CA LYS A 227 16.77 13.32 -0.27
C LYS A 227 15.43 13.12 -0.97
N ALA A 228 15.36 13.56 -2.23
CA ALA A 228 14.30 13.25 -3.16
C ALA A 228 14.90 12.69 -4.46
N ALA A 229 14.21 11.76 -5.11
CA ALA A 229 14.61 11.34 -6.45
C ALA A 229 14.39 12.48 -7.45
N LYS A 230 15.16 12.45 -8.55
CA LYS A 230 15.08 13.50 -9.58
C LYS A 230 13.65 13.64 -10.12
N GLY A 231 13.12 14.84 -10.11
CA GLY A 231 11.77 15.14 -10.60
C GLY A 231 10.64 14.93 -9.59
N SER A 232 10.87 14.25 -8.46
CA SER A 232 9.83 13.93 -7.47
C SER A 232 9.06 15.15 -6.98
N GLU A 233 9.71 16.28 -6.74
CA GLU A 233 9.03 17.49 -6.27
C GLU A 233 8.00 18.02 -7.28
N ALA A 234 8.35 18.04 -8.56
CA ALA A 234 7.43 18.49 -9.62
C ALA A 234 6.23 17.55 -9.75
N ILE A 235 6.46 16.24 -9.63
CA ILE A 235 5.42 15.21 -9.65
C ILE A 235 4.52 15.38 -8.42
N ALA A 236 5.08 15.52 -7.23
CA ALA A 236 4.34 15.70 -5.98
C ALA A 236 3.46 16.97 -6.02
N LYS A 237 4.00 18.10 -6.50
CA LYS A 237 3.22 19.34 -6.70
C LYS A 237 2.05 19.14 -7.65
N LYS A 238 2.24 18.35 -8.72
CA LYS A 238 1.18 18.04 -9.68
C LYS A 238 0.08 17.17 -9.04
N MET A 239 0.47 16.14 -8.32
CA MET A 239 -0.49 15.29 -7.59
C MET A 239 -1.23 16.08 -6.50
N ALA A 240 -0.54 16.95 -5.75
CA ALA A 240 -1.14 17.84 -4.77
C ALA A 240 -2.20 18.77 -5.40
N GLN A 241 -1.89 19.36 -6.56
CA GLN A 241 -2.84 20.18 -7.31
C GLN A 241 -4.10 19.41 -7.74
N TRP A 242 -3.95 18.12 -8.07
CA TRP A 242 -5.06 17.29 -8.53
C TRP A 242 -5.93 16.74 -7.41
N SER A 243 -5.30 16.34 -6.30
CA SER A 243 -5.98 15.71 -5.17
C SER A 243 -6.48 16.71 -4.11
N GLY A 244 -5.88 17.90 -4.04
CA GLY A 244 -6.06 18.82 -2.92
C GLY A 244 -5.22 18.48 -1.68
N TYR A 245 -4.39 17.43 -1.76
CA TYR A 245 -3.51 17.02 -0.66
C TYR A 245 -2.33 17.99 -0.51
N ARG A 246 -1.84 18.16 0.72
CA ARG A 246 -0.66 19.00 0.99
C ARG A 246 0.63 18.20 0.86
N LEU A 247 1.71 18.86 0.47
CA LEU A 247 3.04 18.29 0.56
C LEU A 247 3.51 18.33 2.02
N SER A 248 4.04 17.24 2.52
CA SER A 248 4.47 17.10 3.89
C SER A 248 5.73 16.24 4.00
N GLU A 249 6.29 16.14 5.19
CA GLU A 249 7.47 15.34 5.51
C GLU A 249 7.18 14.49 6.74
N ALA A 250 7.54 13.21 6.68
CA ALA A 250 7.44 12.31 7.81
C ALA A 250 8.43 12.74 8.92
N LYS A 251 7.99 12.72 10.17
CA LYS A 251 8.82 13.15 11.32
C LYS A 251 8.69 12.17 12.51
N GLY A 252 9.75 12.09 13.30
CA GLY A 252 9.77 11.24 14.50
C GLY A 252 9.52 9.77 14.15
N LEU A 253 8.60 9.14 14.86
CA LEU A 253 8.23 7.73 14.65
C LEU A 253 7.45 7.44 13.35
N ALA A 254 7.21 8.42 12.50
CA ALA A 254 6.69 8.22 11.15
C ALA A 254 7.80 8.25 10.08
N SER A 255 9.08 8.46 10.49
CA SER A 255 10.23 8.55 9.60
C SER A 255 10.94 7.20 9.48
N TYR A 256 11.68 7.05 8.39
CA TYR A 256 12.58 5.92 8.12
C TYR A 256 11.91 4.56 7.95
N GLY A 257 12.58 3.70 7.22
CA GLY A 257 12.25 2.29 7.07
C GLY A 257 11.00 2.01 6.21
N GLY A 258 10.45 3.02 5.53
CA GLY A 258 9.28 2.88 4.66
C GLY A 258 9.63 2.47 3.23
N LEU A 259 8.62 1.97 2.49
CA LEU A 259 8.78 1.62 1.07
C LEU A 259 9.24 2.82 0.23
N THR A 260 8.66 4.00 0.47
CA THR A 260 9.05 5.24 -0.21
C THR A 260 10.51 5.60 0.05
N ASP A 261 10.94 5.50 1.32
CA ASP A 261 12.33 5.72 1.70
C ASP A 261 13.28 4.78 0.97
N TRP A 262 12.96 3.49 1.00
CA TRP A 262 13.77 2.45 0.39
C TRP A 262 13.91 2.63 -1.13
N CYS A 263 12.81 2.92 -1.83
CA CYS A 263 12.85 3.17 -3.27
C CYS A 263 13.67 4.39 -3.63
N ILE A 264 13.60 5.47 -2.84
CA ILE A 264 14.39 6.69 -3.06
C ILE A 264 15.86 6.42 -2.79
N GLN A 265 16.20 5.78 -1.67
CA GLN A 265 17.59 5.57 -1.24
C GLN A 265 18.31 4.51 -2.07
N THR A 266 17.62 3.39 -2.36
CA THR A 266 18.23 2.21 -3.00
C THR A 266 18.14 2.25 -4.52
N LEU A 267 17.01 2.74 -5.07
CA LEU A 267 16.77 2.72 -6.52
C LEU A 267 16.89 4.11 -7.16
N GLY A 268 16.82 5.18 -6.38
CA GLY A 268 16.86 6.56 -6.88
C GLY A 268 15.65 6.94 -7.75
N ILE A 269 14.52 6.23 -7.61
CA ILE A 269 13.31 6.46 -8.41
C ILE A 269 12.27 7.30 -7.66
N PRO A 270 11.45 8.09 -8.37
CA PRO A 270 10.33 8.81 -7.79
C PRO A 270 9.37 7.87 -7.05
N SER A 271 9.22 8.08 -5.75
CA SER A 271 8.36 7.28 -4.89
C SER A 271 7.62 8.18 -3.92
N PHE A 272 6.35 7.84 -3.66
CA PHE A 272 5.45 8.72 -2.93
C PHE A 272 4.59 7.92 -1.97
N THR A 273 4.42 8.46 -0.76
CA THR A 273 3.39 8.03 0.17
C THR A 273 2.22 9.00 0.10
N LEU A 274 1.02 8.47 -0.11
CA LEU A 274 -0.23 9.22 -0.10
C LEU A 274 -0.98 8.87 1.18
N GLU A 275 -1.01 9.81 2.13
CA GLU A 275 -1.79 9.68 3.37
C GLU A 275 -3.23 10.08 3.11
N CYS A 276 -4.09 9.09 2.89
CA CYS A 276 -5.43 9.26 2.33
C CYS A 276 -6.47 9.56 3.40
N GLY A 277 -7.44 10.42 3.08
CA GLY A 277 -8.61 10.67 3.92
C GLY A 277 -8.33 11.49 5.19
N LYS A 278 -9.36 11.68 5.99
CA LYS A 278 -9.34 12.51 7.20
C LYS A 278 -10.01 11.80 8.37
N GLY A 279 -9.56 12.10 9.58
CA GLY A 279 -10.14 11.64 10.83
C GLY A 279 -9.16 10.80 11.62
N ASN A 280 -9.66 9.81 12.33
CA ASN A 280 -8.85 8.87 13.11
C ASN A 280 -8.91 7.48 12.46
N ASN A 281 -7.78 6.81 12.42
CA ASN A 281 -7.73 5.41 11.98
C ASN A 281 -8.38 4.47 13.03
N PRO A 282 -9.05 3.39 12.56
CA PRO A 282 -9.35 3.06 11.18
C PRO A 282 -10.36 4.01 10.55
N LEU A 283 -10.12 4.44 9.31
CA LEU A 283 -11.10 5.24 8.58
C LEU A 283 -12.31 4.39 8.20
N PRO A 284 -13.54 4.93 8.30
CA PRO A 284 -14.73 4.20 7.93
C PRO A 284 -14.76 3.87 6.42
N ALA A 285 -15.30 2.70 6.05
CA ALA A 285 -15.45 2.24 4.67
C ALA A 285 -16.07 3.30 3.73
N SER A 286 -16.99 4.10 4.25
CA SER A 286 -17.66 5.16 3.50
C SER A 286 -16.71 6.22 2.95
N GLN A 287 -15.53 6.42 3.55
CA GLN A 287 -14.52 7.34 3.03
C GLN A 287 -13.81 6.82 1.76
N ALA A 288 -13.86 5.53 1.45
CA ALA A 288 -13.23 4.98 0.24
C ALA A 288 -13.67 5.71 -1.04
N ILE A 289 -14.94 6.10 -1.12
CA ILE A 289 -15.50 6.82 -2.28
C ILE A 289 -14.86 8.21 -2.42
N SER A 290 -14.81 8.98 -1.33
CA SER A 290 -14.25 10.33 -1.34
C SER A 290 -12.73 10.31 -1.53
N ILE A 291 -12.03 9.36 -0.92
CA ILE A 291 -10.59 9.15 -1.11
C ILE A 291 -10.32 8.81 -2.58
N TYR A 292 -11.05 7.85 -3.16
CA TYR A 292 -10.90 7.52 -4.56
C TYR A 292 -11.16 8.71 -5.47
N ALA A 293 -12.23 9.47 -5.23
CA ALA A 293 -12.56 10.65 -6.02
C ALA A 293 -11.45 11.70 -6.01
N SER A 294 -10.81 11.94 -4.86
CA SER A 294 -9.70 12.91 -4.74
C SER A 294 -8.42 12.40 -5.41
N LEU A 295 -8.11 11.11 -5.31
CA LEU A 295 -6.88 10.53 -5.85
C LEU A 295 -6.99 10.03 -7.28
N ARG A 296 -8.20 9.83 -7.80
CA ARG A 296 -8.48 9.21 -9.10
C ARG A 296 -7.60 9.77 -10.22
N LYS A 297 -7.52 11.08 -10.35
CA LYS A 297 -6.70 11.73 -11.38
C LYS A 297 -5.21 11.44 -11.19
N SER A 298 -4.72 11.46 -9.97
CA SER A 298 -3.32 11.16 -9.65
C SER A 298 -2.99 9.71 -9.97
N LEU A 299 -3.84 8.76 -9.60
CA LEU A 299 -3.64 7.34 -9.89
C LEU A 299 -3.55 7.06 -11.39
N PHE A 300 -4.46 7.64 -12.20
CA PHE A 300 -4.49 7.44 -13.66
C PHE A 300 -3.36 8.14 -14.40
N LEU A 301 -2.96 9.33 -13.95
CA LEU A 301 -1.96 10.13 -14.65
C LEU A 301 -0.53 9.99 -14.12
N PHE A 302 -0.33 9.29 -13.00
CA PHE A 302 1.03 9.04 -12.48
C PHE A 302 1.98 8.45 -13.54
N PRO A 303 1.58 7.49 -14.39
CA PRO A 303 2.44 6.97 -15.45
C PRO A 303 2.92 8.03 -16.43
N THR A 304 2.19 9.10 -16.62
CA THR A 304 2.57 10.19 -17.55
C THR A 304 3.57 11.18 -16.96
N LEU A 305 3.85 11.07 -15.68
CA LEU A 305 4.72 12.00 -14.94
C LEU A 305 6.15 11.45 -14.73
N VAL A 306 6.37 10.14 -14.92
CA VAL A 306 7.62 9.44 -14.60
C VAL A 306 8.27 8.77 -15.82
#